data_b7f8f1f236ebb9e4a0c62a3308dc6265
#
_entry.id   b7f8f1f236ebb9e4a0c62a3308dc6265
#
_cell.length_a   1.000
_cell.length_b   1.000
_cell.length_c   1.000
_cell.angle_alpha   90.00
_cell.angle_beta   90.00
_cell.angle_gamma   90.00
#
_symmetry.space_group_name_H-M   'P 1'
#
loop_
_entity.id
_entity.type
_entity.pdbx_description
1 polymer ?
#
loop_
_entity_poly.entity_id
_entity_poly.type
_entity_poly.pdbx_seq_one_letter_code
_entity_poly.pdbx_strand_id
1 'polypeptide(L)'
;DDGDEAGTEDEGDDGETEQMRHVHPDFYYPATKTVHEHFAINADGTAPFANYLMHAESKRRGYREAEMDFFETTSAQATDGTLLTVLKSELERREIPLVQRSPDEIQKAVNPRVVKHYHQLIGTCIKHIRSSQLTLDMLFERAKALHDKERARIFARVIWLITEAYSKKLADAGRIDFDSMIGDATRLVETRRYVSPYSLILVDEFQDISEPRANLIKALRQQNPFAKVFAVGDDWQSIYRFAGSDISISTRFQENFGTSWQGRLEQTYRCNQLIADVAAKFVQRNPAQLKKSVRSTRPAISKSIRVVPVKPVRGKVDYGPACRQVLERLDGFLGGIAGQWRTDAKPKLKALVLWRYNYLDPFEGRIPKFEHLEVEAFSFHRAKGLEADYTILIDVSEGDYGVPSRIEDDELLHLVIPEPETFPYAEERRLFYVALTRASRGVFLLTNADQQSRYIDELADIAGNEIRFEGIDGQALPPCPKCSAGYMVVRRSKKRASFMGCSRYPECKHTSSLPRTG
;
A
#
# COMPACT_ATOMS: atom_id res chain seq x y z
N ASP A 1 -6.50 18.07 24.49
CA ASP A 1 -6.51 18.00 25.97
C ASP A 1 -7.52 16.98 26.39
N ASP A 2 -7.02 16.18 27.27
CA ASP A 2 -7.56 14.95 27.83
C ASP A 2 -8.83 15.15 28.67
N GLY A 3 -9.59 14.08 28.82
CA GLY A 3 -10.66 14.00 29.79
C GLY A 3 -11.43 12.70 29.71
N ASP A 4 -10.79 11.60 30.14
CA ASP A 4 -11.48 10.41 30.63
C ASP A 4 -12.23 10.76 31.91
N GLU A 5 -13.52 10.46 31.98
CA GLU A 5 -14.15 10.08 33.25
C GLU A 5 -15.25 9.04 33.01
N ALA A 6 -15.03 7.90 33.64
CA ALA A 6 -15.98 6.84 33.83
C ALA A 6 -17.00 7.27 34.90
N GLY A 7 -18.28 7.15 34.62
CA GLY A 7 -19.38 7.38 35.58
C GLY A 7 -20.42 6.29 35.50
N THR A 8 -20.46 5.55 36.55
CA THR A 8 -21.32 4.52 37.11
C THR A 8 -22.78 4.53 36.68
N GLU A 9 -23.27 3.32 36.47
CA GLU A 9 -24.69 2.91 36.38
C GLU A 9 -25.49 3.39 37.59
N ASP A 10 -26.65 3.97 37.35
CA ASP A 10 -27.74 4.03 38.31
C ASP A 10 -29.05 3.65 37.59
N GLU A 11 -29.63 2.54 38.00
CA GLU A 11 -30.95 2.07 37.59
C GLU A 11 -32.02 2.90 38.27
N GLY A 12 -32.85 3.59 37.48
CA GLY A 12 -34.05 4.28 37.93
C GLY A 12 -35.11 4.25 36.84
N ASP A 13 -36.02 3.29 37.00
CA ASP A 13 -37.29 3.18 36.27
C ASP A 13 -38.12 4.45 36.44
N ASP A 14 -38.50 5.12 35.36
CA ASP A 14 -39.80 5.80 35.21
C ASP A 14 -40.03 6.18 33.76
N GLY A 15 -41.28 5.93 33.32
CA GLY A 15 -41.80 5.88 31.96
C GLY A 15 -41.66 7.14 31.10
N GLU A 16 -41.72 6.87 29.84
CA GLU A 16 -42.11 7.74 28.72
C GLU A 16 -41.45 9.13 28.63
N THR A 17 -40.16 9.09 28.23
CA THR A 17 -39.60 10.16 27.40
C THR A 17 -38.65 9.50 26.38
N GLU A 18 -39.14 9.38 25.14
CA GLU A 18 -38.34 8.94 24.01
C GLU A 18 -37.06 9.75 23.99
N GLN A 19 -35.93 9.07 24.20
CA GLN A 19 -34.59 9.62 24.14
C GLN A 19 -34.41 10.34 22.79
N MET A 20 -34.38 11.66 22.82
CA MET A 20 -33.79 12.43 21.72
C MET A 20 -32.34 12.00 21.62
N ARG A 21 -32.08 11.02 20.78
CA ARG A 21 -30.69 10.66 20.37
C ARG A 21 -30.12 11.95 19.82
N HIS A 22 -28.99 12.40 20.39
CA HIS A 22 -28.25 13.55 19.89
C HIS A 22 -27.87 13.28 18.43
N VAL A 23 -28.64 13.86 17.50
CA VAL A 23 -28.34 13.81 16.08
C VAL A 23 -27.28 14.86 15.83
N HIS A 24 -26.05 14.43 15.55
CA HIS A 24 -24.98 15.34 15.16
C HIS A 24 -25.10 15.60 13.65
N PRO A 25 -25.46 16.85 13.24
CA PRO A 25 -25.49 17.21 11.83
C PRO A 25 -24.08 17.35 11.26
N ASP A 26 -23.92 17.11 9.96
CA ASP A 26 -22.65 17.35 9.29
C ASP A 26 -22.28 18.84 9.32
N PHE A 27 -23.28 19.72 9.15
CA PHE A 27 -23.11 21.17 9.22
C PHE A 27 -24.30 21.81 9.94
N TYR A 28 -24.02 22.85 10.72
CA TYR A 28 -25.03 23.65 11.38
C TYR A 28 -24.76 25.14 11.17
N TYR A 29 -25.79 25.89 10.75
CA TYR A 29 -25.73 27.34 10.55
C TYR A 29 -26.49 28.06 11.69
N PRO A 30 -25.74 28.57 12.70
CA PRO A 30 -26.37 29.10 13.92
C PRO A 30 -27.28 30.30 13.70
N ALA A 31 -26.93 31.16 12.71
CA ALA A 31 -27.68 32.39 12.43
C ALA A 31 -29.12 32.13 11.98
N THR A 32 -29.33 31.06 11.23
CA THR A 32 -30.66 30.67 10.69
C THR A 32 -31.20 29.40 11.35
N LYS A 33 -30.43 28.79 12.27
CA LYS A 33 -30.74 27.50 12.90
C LYS A 33 -30.99 26.38 11.88
N THR A 34 -30.32 26.45 10.73
CA THR A 34 -30.48 25.49 9.64
C THR A 34 -29.46 24.35 9.79
N VAL A 35 -29.92 23.14 9.50
CA VAL A 35 -29.05 21.93 9.43
C VAL A 35 -28.82 21.57 7.97
N HIS A 36 -27.58 21.18 7.66
CA HIS A 36 -27.23 20.62 6.36
C HIS A 36 -26.57 19.25 6.55
N GLU A 37 -27.11 18.25 5.87
CA GLU A 37 -26.54 16.90 5.80
C GLU A 37 -25.99 16.61 4.41
N HIS A 38 -24.84 15.97 4.35
CA HIS A 38 -24.29 15.44 3.10
C HIS A 38 -24.37 13.93 3.10
N PHE A 39 -25.33 13.37 2.39
CA PHE A 39 -25.52 11.93 2.35
C PHE A 39 -24.68 11.27 1.25
N ALA A 40 -23.98 10.17 1.64
CA ALA A 40 -23.22 9.32 0.70
C ALA A 40 -24.17 8.45 -0.14
N ILE A 41 -25.06 9.09 -0.92
CA ILE A 41 -26.01 8.44 -1.81
C ILE A 41 -25.59 8.70 -3.26
N ASN A 42 -25.41 7.62 -4.02
CA ASN A 42 -25.03 7.65 -5.43
C ASN A 42 -26.23 7.95 -6.35
N ALA A 43 -25.97 8.25 -7.63
CA ALA A 43 -27.00 8.55 -8.62
C ALA A 43 -27.99 7.39 -8.88
N ASP A 44 -27.56 6.14 -8.67
CA ASP A 44 -28.38 4.93 -8.74
C ASP A 44 -29.17 4.64 -7.44
N GLY A 45 -29.10 5.53 -6.45
CA GLY A 45 -29.73 5.36 -5.15
C GLY A 45 -29.00 4.41 -4.19
N THR A 46 -27.85 3.89 -4.56
CA THR A 46 -27.04 3.03 -3.68
C THR A 46 -26.25 3.85 -2.67
N ALA A 47 -25.82 3.21 -1.59
CA ALA A 47 -25.01 3.80 -0.53
C ALA A 47 -23.88 2.84 -0.11
N PRO A 48 -22.78 3.33 0.53
CA PRO A 48 -21.58 2.53 0.80
C PRO A 48 -21.82 1.36 1.77
N PHE A 49 -22.87 1.40 2.61
CA PHE A 49 -23.15 0.39 3.63
C PHE A 49 -24.61 -0.04 3.64
N ALA A 50 -24.88 -1.32 3.91
CA ALA A 50 -26.22 -1.91 3.84
C ALA A 50 -27.32 -1.18 4.65
N ASN A 51 -26.98 -0.53 5.77
CA ASN A 51 -27.95 0.17 6.64
C ASN A 51 -27.90 1.71 6.48
N TYR A 52 -27.08 2.23 5.55
CA TYR A 52 -26.87 3.68 5.43
C TYR A 52 -28.14 4.44 5.05
N LEU A 53 -28.91 3.94 4.09
CA LEU A 53 -30.16 4.55 3.66
C LEU A 53 -31.18 4.62 4.79
N MET A 54 -31.24 3.60 5.64
CA MET A 54 -32.11 3.59 6.82
C MET A 54 -31.67 4.65 7.85
N HIS A 55 -30.37 4.83 8.06
CA HIS A 55 -29.85 5.89 8.92
C HIS A 55 -30.11 7.29 8.36
N ALA A 56 -29.95 7.49 7.04
CA ALA A 56 -30.26 8.75 6.38
C ALA A 56 -31.75 9.10 6.54
N GLU A 57 -32.65 8.12 6.36
CA GLU A 57 -34.09 8.35 6.53
C GLU A 57 -34.46 8.59 8.01
N SER A 58 -33.78 7.95 8.95
CA SER A 58 -33.95 8.23 10.38
C SER A 58 -33.57 9.67 10.73
N LYS A 59 -32.44 10.17 10.20
CA LYS A 59 -32.04 11.59 10.35
C LYS A 59 -33.05 12.54 9.77
N ARG A 60 -33.50 12.30 8.54
CA ARG A 60 -34.57 13.13 7.87
C ARG A 60 -35.84 13.20 8.71
N ARG A 61 -36.26 12.06 9.27
CA ARG A 61 -37.44 11.97 10.14
C ARG A 61 -37.22 12.79 11.42
N GLY A 62 -36.09 12.61 12.09
CA GLY A 62 -35.77 13.34 13.31
C GLY A 62 -35.78 14.86 13.11
N TYR A 63 -35.23 15.38 11.99
CA TYR A 63 -35.28 16.82 11.70
C TYR A 63 -36.69 17.32 11.42
N ARG A 64 -37.56 16.54 10.73
CA ARG A 64 -38.95 16.89 10.50
C ARG A 64 -39.77 16.89 11.80
N GLU A 65 -39.60 15.88 12.65
CA GLU A 65 -40.26 15.77 13.95
C GLU A 65 -39.86 16.89 14.90
N ALA A 66 -38.60 17.33 14.81
CA ALA A 66 -38.09 18.47 15.58
C ALA A 66 -38.39 19.83 14.95
N GLU A 67 -39.15 19.88 13.85
CA GLU A 67 -39.50 21.12 13.09
C GLU A 67 -38.26 21.96 12.75
N MET A 68 -37.11 21.30 12.51
CA MET A 68 -35.84 21.97 12.16
C MET A 68 -35.82 22.26 10.65
N ASP A 69 -35.38 23.47 10.28
CA ASP A 69 -35.06 23.74 8.87
C ASP A 69 -33.82 22.95 8.51
N PHE A 70 -33.94 22.06 7.54
CA PHE A 70 -32.83 21.29 7.04
C PHE A 70 -32.83 21.18 5.52
N PHE A 71 -31.64 20.97 4.96
CA PHE A 71 -31.49 20.58 3.57
C PHE A 71 -30.39 19.54 3.45
N GLU A 72 -30.37 18.87 2.32
CA GLU A 72 -29.40 17.80 2.07
C GLU A 72 -28.71 17.99 0.73
N THR A 73 -27.49 17.50 0.68
CA THR A 73 -26.71 17.27 -0.54
C THR A 73 -26.27 15.83 -0.59
N THR A 74 -25.89 15.33 -1.77
CA THR A 74 -25.55 13.91 -1.95
C THR A 74 -24.24 13.73 -2.70
N SER A 75 -23.63 12.54 -2.56
CA SER A 75 -22.47 12.13 -3.37
C SER A 75 -22.78 12.09 -4.86
N ALA A 76 -24.02 11.83 -5.26
CA ALA A 76 -24.46 11.95 -6.66
C ALA A 76 -24.18 13.34 -7.22
N GLN A 77 -24.58 14.39 -6.46
CA GLN A 77 -24.36 15.79 -6.85
C GLN A 77 -22.87 16.18 -6.86
N ALA A 78 -22.05 15.55 -6.00
CA ALA A 78 -20.61 15.73 -6.04
C ALA A 78 -20.01 15.12 -7.32
N THR A 79 -20.52 13.95 -7.74
CA THR A 79 -20.06 13.22 -8.92
C THR A 79 -20.49 13.90 -10.23
N ASP A 80 -21.70 14.43 -10.31
CA ASP A 80 -22.21 15.12 -11.51
C ASP A 80 -21.80 16.60 -11.59
N GLY A 81 -21.10 17.13 -10.58
CA GLY A 81 -20.60 18.51 -10.52
C GLY A 81 -21.64 19.54 -10.10
N THR A 82 -22.85 19.14 -9.72
CA THR A 82 -23.94 20.07 -9.33
C THR A 82 -23.91 20.48 -7.87
N LEU A 83 -23.12 19.80 -7.02
CA LEU A 83 -23.07 20.00 -5.56
C LEU A 83 -22.93 21.47 -5.16
N LEU A 84 -21.95 22.18 -5.71
CA LEU A 84 -21.69 23.58 -5.34
C LEU A 84 -22.82 24.51 -5.78
N THR A 85 -23.46 24.22 -6.92
CA THR A 85 -24.62 25.00 -7.42
C THR A 85 -25.80 24.80 -6.51
N VAL A 86 -26.12 23.55 -6.13
CA VAL A 86 -27.23 23.22 -5.22
C VAL A 86 -26.95 23.83 -3.85
N LEU A 87 -25.74 23.62 -3.29
CA LEU A 87 -25.36 24.18 -1.99
C LEU A 87 -25.50 25.70 -1.96
N LYS A 88 -24.99 26.39 -2.98
CA LYS A 88 -25.10 27.85 -3.09
C LYS A 88 -26.56 28.30 -3.13
N SER A 89 -27.37 27.66 -3.96
CA SER A 89 -28.80 27.97 -4.09
C SER A 89 -29.57 27.76 -2.77
N GLU A 90 -29.29 26.68 -2.04
CA GLU A 90 -29.93 26.40 -0.75
C GLU A 90 -29.48 27.38 0.35
N LEU A 91 -28.22 27.82 0.35
CA LEU A 91 -27.74 28.84 1.30
C LEU A 91 -28.31 30.22 1.00
N GLU A 92 -28.36 30.64 -0.28
CA GLU A 92 -28.95 31.90 -0.73
C GLU A 92 -30.47 31.93 -0.41
N ARG A 93 -31.20 30.86 -0.63
CA ARG A 93 -32.62 30.72 -0.30
C ARG A 93 -32.92 30.93 1.18
N ARG A 94 -31.96 30.60 2.04
CA ARG A 94 -32.06 30.75 3.50
C ARG A 94 -31.42 32.02 4.03
N GLU A 95 -31.02 32.92 3.15
CA GLU A 95 -30.34 34.17 3.51
C GLU A 95 -29.08 33.95 4.33
N ILE A 96 -28.43 32.79 4.16
CA ILE A 96 -27.15 32.53 4.80
C ILE A 96 -26.05 33.25 4.01
N PRO A 97 -25.31 34.19 4.62
CA PRO A 97 -24.38 35.02 3.89
C PRO A 97 -23.17 34.21 3.38
N LEU A 98 -22.92 34.29 2.06
CA LEU A 98 -21.74 33.75 1.43
C LEU A 98 -20.64 34.81 1.47
N VAL A 99 -19.76 34.70 2.47
CA VAL A 99 -18.63 35.63 2.64
C VAL A 99 -17.36 34.98 2.11
N GLN A 100 -16.72 35.63 1.13
CA GLN A 100 -15.42 35.20 0.65
C GLN A 100 -14.37 35.45 1.74
N ARG A 101 -13.75 34.39 2.22
CA ARG A 101 -12.67 34.47 3.21
C ARG A 101 -11.34 34.81 2.53
N SER A 102 -10.50 35.51 3.25
CA SER A 102 -9.11 35.73 2.82
C SER A 102 -8.33 34.41 2.78
N PRO A 103 -7.24 34.32 1.98
CA PRO A 103 -6.38 33.15 1.94
C PRO A 103 -5.86 32.71 3.32
N ASP A 104 -5.55 33.67 4.20
CA ASP A 104 -5.06 33.40 5.55
C ASP A 104 -6.13 32.81 6.47
N GLU A 105 -7.38 33.27 6.35
CA GLU A 105 -8.53 32.70 7.07
C GLU A 105 -8.87 31.30 6.56
N ILE A 106 -8.78 31.06 5.25
CA ILE A 106 -8.94 29.74 4.66
C ILE A 106 -7.86 28.78 5.20
N GLN A 107 -6.60 29.22 5.19
CA GLN A 107 -5.49 28.40 5.68
C GLN A 107 -5.65 28.02 7.17
N LYS A 108 -6.17 28.92 8.00
CA LYS A 108 -6.44 28.66 9.42
C LYS A 108 -7.63 27.74 9.64
N ALA A 109 -8.62 27.77 8.75
CA ALA A 109 -9.84 26.99 8.85
C ALA A 109 -9.69 25.56 8.31
N VAL A 110 -8.74 25.33 7.38
CA VAL A 110 -8.53 24.01 6.77
C VAL A 110 -7.73 23.11 7.71
N ASN A 111 -8.19 21.87 7.85
CA ASN A 111 -7.50 20.87 8.66
C ASN A 111 -6.04 20.69 8.19
N PRO A 112 -5.04 20.81 9.09
CA PRO A 112 -3.63 20.69 8.73
C PRO A 112 -3.27 19.37 8.02
N ARG A 113 -3.99 18.28 8.30
CA ARG A 113 -3.79 16.99 7.61
C ARG A 113 -4.19 17.06 6.14
N VAL A 114 -5.29 17.75 5.83
CA VAL A 114 -5.76 17.96 4.45
C VAL A 114 -4.74 18.82 3.70
N VAL A 115 -4.28 19.92 4.29
CA VAL A 115 -3.24 20.78 3.71
C VAL A 115 -1.98 19.98 3.40
N LYS A 116 -1.53 19.13 4.33
CA LYS A 116 -0.35 18.29 4.14
C LYS A 116 -0.53 17.29 2.99
N HIS A 117 -1.71 16.67 2.89
CA HIS A 117 -2.02 15.74 1.80
C HIS A 117 -1.95 16.44 0.44
N TYR A 118 -2.58 17.61 0.30
CA TYR A 118 -2.51 18.38 -0.95
C TYR A 118 -1.11 18.87 -1.27
N HIS A 119 -0.32 19.28 -0.30
CA HIS A 119 1.08 19.64 -0.55
C HIS A 119 1.90 18.47 -1.10
N GLN A 120 1.68 17.26 -0.58
CA GLN A 120 2.34 16.06 -1.09
C GLN A 120 1.88 15.73 -2.52
N LEU A 121 0.58 15.78 -2.79
CA LEU A 121 0.00 15.55 -4.10
C LEU A 121 0.56 16.55 -5.13
N ILE A 122 0.50 17.84 -4.82
CA ILE A 122 1.02 18.92 -5.67
C ILE A 122 2.52 18.74 -5.92
N GLY A 123 3.31 18.47 -4.88
CA GLY A 123 4.75 18.24 -5.01
C GLY A 123 5.08 17.06 -5.92
N THR A 124 4.32 15.96 -5.78
CA THR A 124 4.45 14.79 -6.66
C THR A 124 4.09 15.13 -8.11
N CYS A 125 3.00 15.87 -8.32
CA CYS A 125 2.58 16.28 -9.65
C CYS A 125 3.63 17.18 -10.34
N ILE A 126 4.15 18.20 -9.63
CA ILE A 126 5.21 19.09 -10.16
C ILE A 126 6.42 18.26 -10.60
N LYS A 127 6.86 17.35 -9.73
CA LYS A 127 7.98 16.45 -10.00
C LYS A 127 7.79 15.69 -11.30
N HIS A 128 6.64 15.03 -11.49
CA HIS A 128 6.36 14.22 -12.66
C HIS A 128 6.12 15.06 -13.92
N ILE A 129 5.43 16.19 -13.82
CA ILE A 129 5.25 17.11 -14.96
C ILE A 129 6.61 17.57 -15.49
N ARG A 130 7.52 17.94 -14.60
CA ARG A 130 8.84 18.44 -15.00
C ARG A 130 9.77 17.33 -15.51
N SER A 131 9.80 16.18 -14.85
CA SER A 131 10.64 15.06 -15.28
C SER A 131 10.20 14.49 -16.62
N SER A 132 8.90 14.36 -16.85
CA SER A 132 8.31 13.81 -18.08
C SER A 132 8.04 14.88 -19.16
N GLN A 133 8.34 16.16 -18.88
CA GLN A 133 8.07 17.30 -19.78
C GLN A 133 6.62 17.31 -20.28
N LEU A 134 5.67 16.98 -19.39
CA LEU A 134 4.25 16.96 -19.73
C LEU A 134 3.78 18.38 -20.05
N THR A 135 2.93 18.50 -21.06
CA THR A 135 2.26 19.74 -21.43
C THR A 135 0.85 19.80 -20.84
N LEU A 136 0.25 20.99 -20.78
CA LEU A 136 -1.13 21.14 -20.33
C LEU A 136 -2.10 20.31 -21.17
N ASP A 137 -1.88 20.27 -22.51
CA ASP A 137 -2.72 19.48 -23.41
C ASP A 137 -2.64 17.98 -23.09
N MET A 138 -1.43 17.46 -22.78
CA MET A 138 -1.26 16.06 -22.37
C MET A 138 -2.00 15.79 -21.06
N LEU A 139 -1.96 16.71 -20.09
CA LEU A 139 -2.72 16.57 -18.84
C LEU A 139 -4.23 16.57 -19.09
N PHE A 140 -4.71 17.42 -20.00
CA PHE A 140 -6.14 17.43 -20.38
C PHE A 140 -6.56 16.15 -21.11
N GLU A 141 -5.71 15.58 -21.96
CA GLU A 141 -6.00 14.29 -22.60
C GLU A 141 -6.10 13.17 -21.54
N ARG A 142 -5.17 13.12 -20.60
CA ARG A 142 -5.22 12.14 -19.50
C ARG A 142 -6.44 12.35 -18.59
N ALA A 143 -6.85 13.59 -18.34
CA ALA A 143 -8.04 13.90 -17.56
C ALA A 143 -9.34 13.32 -18.14
N LYS A 144 -9.41 13.09 -19.47
CA LYS A 144 -10.58 12.48 -20.11
C LYS A 144 -10.80 11.01 -19.72
N ALA A 145 -9.75 10.33 -19.30
CA ALA A 145 -9.79 8.92 -18.89
C ALA A 145 -10.22 8.73 -17.42
N LEU A 146 -10.18 9.79 -16.60
CA LEU A 146 -10.51 9.73 -15.19
C LEU A 146 -12.02 9.75 -14.96
N HIS A 147 -12.45 9.24 -13.80
CA HIS A 147 -13.87 9.14 -13.43
C HIS A 147 -14.51 10.53 -13.33
N ASP A 148 -13.91 11.44 -12.52
CA ASP A 148 -14.34 12.83 -12.41
C ASP A 148 -13.49 13.72 -13.34
N LYS A 149 -13.92 13.77 -14.60
CA LYS A 149 -13.23 14.51 -15.69
C LYS A 149 -13.11 16.01 -15.42
N GLU A 150 -14.15 16.61 -14.84
CA GLU A 150 -14.18 18.05 -14.59
C GLU A 150 -13.25 18.43 -13.43
N ARG A 151 -13.28 17.68 -12.33
CA ARG A 151 -12.33 17.82 -11.22
C ARG A 151 -10.89 17.64 -11.71
N ALA A 152 -10.63 16.62 -12.52
CA ALA A 152 -9.32 16.34 -13.08
C ALA A 152 -8.84 17.47 -13.99
N ARG A 153 -9.71 18.03 -14.84
CA ARG A 153 -9.38 19.14 -15.73
C ARG A 153 -9.07 20.43 -14.96
N ILE A 154 -9.86 20.75 -13.95
CA ILE A 154 -9.61 21.90 -13.08
C ILE A 154 -8.27 21.72 -12.36
N PHE A 155 -8.05 20.55 -11.78
CA PHE A 155 -6.79 20.25 -11.10
C PHE A 155 -5.58 20.31 -12.05
N ALA A 156 -5.69 19.76 -13.24
CA ALA A 156 -4.64 19.84 -14.28
C ALA A 156 -4.25 21.29 -14.56
N ARG A 157 -5.24 22.19 -14.68
CA ARG A 157 -4.97 23.62 -14.90
C ARG A 157 -4.29 24.28 -13.70
N VAL A 158 -4.75 23.98 -12.50
CA VAL A 158 -4.16 24.54 -11.26
C VAL A 158 -2.71 24.07 -11.10
N ILE A 159 -2.46 22.77 -11.24
CA ILE A 159 -1.12 22.23 -11.07
C ILE A 159 -0.15 22.73 -12.17
N TRP A 160 -0.65 22.93 -13.38
CA TRP A 160 0.11 23.52 -14.47
C TRP A 160 0.58 24.94 -14.11
N LEU A 161 -0.33 25.82 -13.65
CA LEU A 161 0.01 27.20 -13.24
C LEU A 161 1.05 27.21 -12.10
N ILE A 162 0.91 26.32 -11.14
CA ILE A 162 1.90 26.19 -10.04
C ILE A 162 3.24 25.72 -10.59
N THR A 163 3.25 24.77 -11.53
CA THR A 163 4.49 24.26 -12.15
C THR A 163 5.18 25.33 -12.98
N GLU A 164 4.44 26.16 -13.72
CA GLU A 164 5.00 27.30 -14.46
C GLU A 164 5.62 28.33 -13.53
N ALA A 165 4.91 28.69 -12.46
CA ALA A 165 5.42 29.63 -11.44
C ALA A 165 6.69 29.09 -10.76
N TYR A 166 6.72 27.80 -10.43
CA TYR A 166 7.90 27.15 -9.88
C TYR A 166 9.07 27.14 -10.87
N SER A 167 8.81 26.81 -12.13
CA SER A 167 9.82 26.79 -13.20
C SER A 167 10.42 28.17 -13.47
N LYS A 168 9.57 29.21 -13.49
CA LYS A 168 10.03 30.60 -13.59
C LYS A 168 10.93 30.98 -12.42
N LYS A 169 10.54 30.64 -11.19
CA LYS A 169 11.34 30.94 -9.99
C LYS A 169 12.72 30.27 -10.01
N LEU A 170 12.80 29.03 -10.54
CA LEU A 170 14.09 28.36 -10.75
C LEU A 170 14.95 29.05 -11.80
N ALA A 171 14.33 29.42 -12.94
CA ALA A 171 15.03 30.11 -14.02
C ALA A 171 15.55 31.48 -13.57
N ASP A 172 14.73 32.28 -12.87
CA ASP A 172 15.12 33.59 -12.31
C ASP A 172 16.28 33.46 -11.32
N ALA A 173 16.37 32.33 -10.59
CA ALA A 173 17.46 32.02 -9.67
C ALA A 173 18.70 31.38 -10.35
N GLY A 174 18.67 31.14 -11.66
CA GLY A 174 19.72 30.40 -12.39
C GLY A 174 19.92 28.96 -11.90
N ARG A 175 18.84 28.31 -11.42
CA ARG A 175 18.87 26.95 -10.85
C ARG A 175 18.07 25.97 -11.68
N ILE A 176 18.45 24.70 -11.59
CA ILE A 176 17.69 23.56 -12.08
C ILE A 176 17.41 22.60 -10.93
N ASP A 177 16.35 21.83 -10.99
CA ASP A 177 16.08 20.72 -10.07
C ASP A 177 16.47 19.37 -10.68
N PHE A 178 16.57 18.36 -9.82
CA PHE A 178 16.93 17.01 -10.25
C PHE A 178 15.88 16.39 -11.20
N ASP A 179 14.61 16.80 -11.05
CA ASP A 179 13.50 16.22 -11.79
C ASP A 179 13.53 16.67 -13.26
N SER A 180 13.94 17.92 -13.55
CA SER A 180 14.06 18.43 -14.92
C SER A 180 15.37 18.03 -15.63
N MET A 181 16.40 17.61 -14.89
CA MET A 181 17.72 17.29 -15.48
C MET A 181 17.63 16.28 -16.63
N ILE A 182 16.83 15.23 -16.48
CA ILE A 182 16.69 14.17 -17.50
C ILE A 182 15.98 14.71 -18.73
N GLY A 183 14.92 15.50 -18.55
CA GLY A 183 14.20 16.13 -19.66
C GLY A 183 15.08 17.15 -20.41
N ASP A 184 15.83 17.98 -19.68
CA ASP A 184 16.76 18.93 -20.28
C ASP A 184 17.90 18.22 -21.01
N ALA A 185 18.43 17.13 -20.46
CA ALA A 185 19.42 16.29 -21.14
C ALA A 185 18.86 15.70 -22.44
N THR A 186 17.62 15.19 -22.40
CA THR A 186 16.94 14.66 -23.60
C THR A 186 16.85 15.73 -24.69
N ARG A 187 16.40 16.93 -24.33
CA ARG A 187 16.30 18.07 -25.29
C ARG A 187 17.65 18.47 -25.86
N LEU A 188 18.74 18.47 -25.05
CA LEU A 188 20.08 18.77 -25.56
C LEU A 188 20.56 17.72 -26.56
N VAL A 189 20.23 16.46 -26.34
CA VAL A 189 20.52 15.37 -27.27
C VAL A 189 19.69 15.52 -28.55
N GLU A 190 18.38 15.71 -28.47
CA GLU A 190 17.46 15.84 -29.60
C GLU A 190 17.83 17.05 -30.50
N THR A 191 18.19 18.18 -29.89
CA THR A 191 18.62 19.40 -30.60
C THR A 191 20.06 19.36 -31.07
N ARG A 192 20.78 18.24 -30.91
CA ARG A 192 22.19 18.04 -31.25
C ARG A 192 23.15 19.05 -30.60
N ARG A 193 22.74 19.68 -29.51
CA ARG A 193 23.65 20.50 -28.68
C ARG A 193 24.60 19.59 -27.88
N TYR A 194 24.21 18.35 -27.65
CA TYR A 194 25.07 17.28 -27.20
C TYR A 194 25.10 16.17 -28.24
N VAL A 195 26.29 15.79 -28.69
CA VAL A 195 26.48 14.67 -29.62
C VAL A 195 26.95 13.45 -28.82
N SER A 196 26.18 12.38 -28.89
CA SER A 196 26.47 11.15 -28.17
C SER A 196 27.70 10.43 -28.76
N PRO A 197 28.75 10.21 -27.97
CA PRO A 197 29.91 9.41 -28.40
C PRO A 197 29.67 7.90 -28.20
N TYR A 198 28.53 7.51 -27.66
CA TYR A 198 28.31 6.14 -27.19
C TYR A 198 27.89 5.22 -28.35
N SER A 199 28.57 4.09 -28.47
CA SER A 199 28.19 2.96 -29.33
C SER A 199 27.46 1.86 -28.57
N LEU A 200 27.54 1.88 -27.23
CA LEU A 200 26.88 0.93 -26.33
C LEU A 200 26.34 1.66 -25.10
N ILE A 201 25.08 1.46 -24.82
CA ILE A 201 24.38 2.01 -23.65
C ILE A 201 23.99 0.82 -22.76
N LEU A 202 24.49 0.78 -21.54
CA LEU A 202 24.19 -0.24 -20.55
C LEU A 202 23.22 0.32 -19.51
N VAL A 203 22.13 -0.39 -19.23
CA VAL A 203 21.13 0.03 -18.26
C VAL A 203 20.87 -1.12 -17.30
N ASP A 204 21.14 -0.88 -16.02
CA ASP A 204 20.82 -1.80 -14.94
C ASP A 204 19.49 -1.44 -14.27
N GLU A 205 18.88 -2.38 -13.53
CA GLU A 205 17.58 -2.23 -12.86
C GLU A 205 16.50 -1.68 -13.81
N PHE A 206 16.48 -2.19 -15.04
CA PHE A 206 15.64 -1.64 -16.13
C PHE A 206 14.13 -1.70 -15.83
N GLN A 207 13.67 -2.56 -14.93
CA GLN A 207 12.27 -2.63 -14.50
C GLN A 207 11.81 -1.37 -13.74
N ASP A 208 12.75 -0.55 -13.27
CA ASP A 208 12.45 0.71 -12.58
C ASP A 208 12.57 1.94 -13.49
N ILE A 209 12.70 1.72 -14.80
CA ILE A 209 12.81 2.81 -15.75
C ILE A 209 11.52 3.62 -15.81
N SER A 210 11.65 4.95 -15.82
CA SER A 210 10.56 5.87 -16.10
C SER A 210 10.57 6.33 -17.57
N GLU A 211 9.43 6.81 -18.06
CA GLU A 211 9.30 7.33 -19.41
C GLU A 211 10.38 8.38 -19.76
N PRO A 212 10.71 9.39 -18.90
CA PRO A 212 11.79 10.34 -19.20
C PRO A 212 13.15 9.68 -19.43
N ARG A 213 13.49 8.69 -18.60
CA ARG A 213 14.77 7.97 -18.75
C ARG A 213 14.80 7.14 -20.03
N ALA A 214 13.68 6.49 -20.37
CA ALA A 214 13.55 5.76 -21.62
C ALA A 214 13.67 6.70 -22.83
N ASN A 215 13.07 7.89 -22.77
CA ASN A 215 13.15 8.89 -23.84
C ASN A 215 14.57 9.41 -24.03
N LEU A 216 15.33 9.63 -22.95
CA LEU A 216 16.75 9.98 -23.05
C LEU A 216 17.55 8.88 -23.77
N ILE A 217 17.34 7.60 -23.42
CA ILE A 217 18.01 6.48 -24.07
C ILE A 217 17.64 6.41 -25.56
N LYS A 218 16.34 6.61 -25.88
CA LYS A 218 15.85 6.66 -27.28
C LYS A 218 16.51 7.79 -28.05
N ALA A 219 16.59 8.99 -27.47
CA ALA A 219 17.24 10.15 -28.12
C ALA A 219 18.73 9.92 -28.40
N LEU A 220 19.48 9.36 -27.40
CA LEU A 220 20.89 8.99 -27.57
C LEU A 220 21.08 7.97 -28.71
N ARG A 221 20.21 6.97 -28.78
CA ARG A 221 20.26 5.94 -29.81
C ARG A 221 19.89 6.48 -31.19
N GLN A 222 18.93 7.42 -31.28
CA GLN A 222 18.54 8.04 -32.55
C GLN A 222 19.66 8.85 -33.20
N GLN A 223 20.55 9.43 -32.41
CA GLN A 223 21.74 10.12 -32.95
C GLN A 223 22.74 9.18 -33.59
N ASN A 224 22.86 7.94 -33.08
CA ASN A 224 23.74 6.92 -33.61
C ASN A 224 22.97 5.61 -33.86
N PRO A 225 22.51 5.34 -35.09
CA PRO A 225 21.75 4.13 -35.43
C PRO A 225 22.49 2.81 -35.14
N PHE A 226 23.80 2.84 -35.01
CA PHE A 226 24.63 1.68 -34.70
C PHE A 226 24.77 1.46 -33.19
N ALA A 227 24.35 2.42 -32.38
CA ALA A 227 24.40 2.28 -30.92
C ALA A 227 23.49 1.13 -30.46
N LYS A 228 24.03 0.30 -29.59
CA LYS A 228 23.35 -0.84 -28.97
C LYS A 228 22.86 -0.44 -27.57
N VAL A 229 21.68 -0.90 -27.21
CA VAL A 229 21.17 -0.81 -25.84
C VAL A 229 21.18 -2.21 -25.22
N PHE A 230 21.84 -2.36 -24.09
CA PHE A 230 21.83 -3.57 -23.30
C PHE A 230 21.21 -3.26 -21.94
N ALA A 231 20.03 -3.82 -21.69
CA ALA A 231 19.27 -3.58 -20.48
C ALA A 231 19.13 -4.87 -19.65
N VAL A 232 19.34 -4.75 -18.36
CA VAL A 232 19.16 -5.85 -17.38
C VAL A 232 18.12 -5.43 -16.35
N GLY A 233 17.19 -6.32 -16.03
CA GLY A 233 16.13 -6.02 -15.07
C GLY A 233 15.32 -7.25 -14.71
N ASP A 234 14.55 -7.13 -13.64
CA ASP A 234 13.64 -8.16 -13.15
C ASP A 234 12.25 -7.56 -12.95
N ASP A 235 11.33 -7.81 -13.89
CA ASP A 235 9.96 -7.32 -13.87
C ASP A 235 9.19 -7.70 -12.59
N TRP A 236 9.57 -8.81 -11.93
CA TRP A 236 9.00 -9.22 -10.65
C TRP A 236 9.41 -8.30 -9.49
N GLN A 237 10.41 -7.43 -9.68
CA GLN A 237 10.89 -6.46 -8.70
C GLN A 237 10.56 -5.00 -9.05
N SER A 238 9.64 -4.76 -10.00
CA SER A 238 9.14 -3.42 -10.33
C SER A 238 8.13 -2.95 -9.28
N ILE A 239 8.58 -2.08 -8.36
CA ILE A 239 7.82 -1.62 -7.18
C ILE A 239 7.84 -0.10 -6.98
N TYR A 240 8.17 0.67 -8.01
CA TYR A 240 8.33 2.13 -7.94
C TYR A 240 7.42 2.89 -8.91
N ARG A 241 6.19 2.39 -9.18
CA ARG A 241 5.22 3.08 -10.03
C ARG A 241 4.90 4.48 -9.49
N PHE A 242 4.75 4.62 -8.17
CA PHE A 242 4.55 5.92 -7.52
C PHE A 242 5.69 6.92 -7.75
N ALA A 243 6.89 6.44 -8.08
CA ALA A 243 8.04 7.25 -8.47
C ALA A 243 8.16 7.45 -9.99
N GLY A 244 7.14 7.01 -10.76
CA GLY A 244 7.06 7.15 -12.21
C GLY A 244 7.67 6.01 -13.01
N SER A 245 8.05 4.90 -12.38
CA SER A 245 8.48 3.69 -13.10
C SER A 245 7.31 3.10 -13.88
N ASP A 246 7.57 2.73 -15.13
CA ASP A 246 6.58 2.10 -16.00
C ASP A 246 7.08 0.73 -16.44
N ILE A 247 6.49 -0.31 -15.84
CA ILE A 247 6.83 -1.70 -16.13
C ILE A 247 6.58 -2.06 -17.61
N SER A 248 5.65 -1.36 -18.29
CA SER A 248 5.33 -1.62 -19.69
C SER A 248 6.52 -1.36 -20.60
N ILE A 249 7.40 -0.42 -20.27
CA ILE A 249 8.62 -0.13 -21.02
C ILE A 249 9.56 -1.34 -21.01
N SER A 250 9.65 -2.03 -19.89
CA SER A 250 10.46 -3.23 -19.73
C SER A 250 9.82 -4.46 -20.41
N THR A 251 8.54 -4.70 -20.14
CA THR A 251 7.83 -5.88 -20.68
C THR A 251 7.59 -5.80 -22.18
N ARG A 252 7.49 -4.57 -22.74
CA ARG A 252 7.35 -4.29 -24.17
C ARG A 252 8.62 -3.69 -24.76
N PHE A 253 9.77 -4.25 -24.42
CA PHE A 253 11.08 -3.70 -24.81
C PHE A 253 11.21 -3.51 -26.32
N GLN A 254 10.74 -4.46 -27.14
CA GLN A 254 10.83 -4.37 -28.61
C GLN A 254 9.99 -3.23 -29.19
N GLU A 255 8.84 -2.93 -28.60
CA GLU A 255 8.00 -1.80 -29.02
C GLU A 255 8.70 -0.47 -28.75
N ASN A 256 9.43 -0.39 -27.65
CA ASN A 256 10.12 0.82 -27.22
C ASN A 256 11.49 1.03 -27.88
N PHE A 257 12.24 -0.04 -28.13
CA PHE A 257 13.63 0.03 -28.57
C PHE A 257 13.91 -0.71 -29.88
N GLY A 258 12.88 -1.25 -30.54
CA GLY A 258 12.99 -1.98 -31.81
C GLY A 258 13.50 -3.42 -31.63
N THR A 259 13.86 -4.04 -32.76
CA THR A 259 14.28 -5.45 -32.78
C THR A 259 15.36 -5.73 -31.75
N SER A 260 15.13 -6.72 -30.90
CA SER A 260 16.01 -7.06 -29.79
C SER A 260 16.07 -8.57 -29.57
N TRP A 261 17.16 -9.01 -28.95
CA TRP A 261 17.29 -10.33 -28.36
C TRP A 261 16.96 -10.24 -26.85
N GLN A 262 16.24 -11.21 -26.33
CA GLN A 262 15.92 -11.31 -24.91
C GLN A 262 16.44 -12.64 -24.35
N GLY A 263 17.31 -12.56 -23.34
CA GLY A 263 17.78 -13.69 -22.55
C GLY A 263 17.13 -13.71 -21.17
N ARG A 264 17.12 -14.88 -20.54
CA ARG A 264 16.62 -15.05 -19.17
C ARG A 264 17.74 -15.52 -18.26
N LEU A 265 17.90 -14.84 -17.13
CA LEU A 265 18.74 -15.29 -16.04
C LEU A 265 17.85 -16.05 -15.06
N GLU A 266 17.97 -17.37 -15.05
CA GLU A 266 17.10 -18.27 -14.28
C GLU A 266 17.75 -18.78 -13.00
N GLN A 267 19.01 -18.41 -12.72
CA GLN A 267 19.73 -18.84 -11.53
C GLN A 267 19.75 -17.76 -10.46
N THR A 268 19.40 -18.13 -9.23
CA THR A 268 19.49 -17.25 -8.06
C THR A 268 20.51 -17.80 -7.04
N TYR A 269 21.21 -16.89 -6.37
CA TYR A 269 22.18 -17.19 -5.30
C TYR A 269 21.67 -16.74 -3.92
N ARG A 270 20.53 -16.01 -3.89
CA ARG A 270 20.04 -15.33 -2.70
C ARG A 270 19.25 -16.25 -1.78
N CYS A 271 18.10 -16.73 -2.18
CA CYS A 271 17.20 -17.53 -1.33
C CYS A 271 17.37 -19.03 -1.58
N ASN A 272 16.96 -19.87 -0.62
CA ASN A 272 16.91 -21.33 -0.84
C ASN A 272 15.82 -21.71 -1.84
N GLN A 273 15.90 -22.93 -2.39
CA GLN A 273 15.03 -23.36 -3.48
C GLN A 273 13.54 -23.33 -3.10
N LEU A 274 13.16 -23.64 -1.85
CA LEU A 274 11.76 -23.60 -1.43
C LEU A 274 11.19 -22.19 -1.51
N ILE A 275 11.91 -21.21 -0.98
CA ILE A 275 11.50 -19.80 -1.04
C ILE A 275 11.41 -19.34 -2.50
N ALA A 276 12.40 -19.71 -3.34
CA ALA A 276 12.41 -19.38 -4.76
C ALA A 276 11.19 -19.92 -5.49
N ASP A 277 10.85 -21.19 -5.30
CA ASP A 277 9.73 -21.86 -5.97
C ASP A 277 8.39 -21.26 -5.56
N VAL A 278 8.19 -21.06 -4.25
CA VAL A 278 6.94 -20.53 -3.71
C VAL A 278 6.73 -19.08 -4.15
N ALA A 279 7.77 -18.24 -4.02
CA ALA A 279 7.71 -16.84 -4.40
C ALA A 279 7.53 -16.67 -5.93
N ALA A 280 8.19 -17.49 -6.76
CA ALA A 280 8.02 -17.48 -8.21
C ALA A 280 6.59 -17.85 -8.63
N LYS A 281 6.03 -18.91 -8.07
CA LYS A 281 4.63 -19.31 -8.34
C LYS A 281 3.64 -18.24 -7.86
N PHE A 282 3.94 -17.59 -6.72
CA PHE A 282 3.10 -16.54 -6.17
C PHE A 282 3.07 -15.31 -7.08
N VAL A 283 4.22 -14.77 -7.50
CA VAL A 283 4.26 -13.55 -8.33
C VAL A 283 3.69 -13.81 -9.74
N GLN A 284 3.90 -14.99 -10.31
CA GLN A 284 3.39 -15.39 -11.62
C GLN A 284 1.87 -15.67 -11.68
N ARG A 285 1.15 -15.57 -10.56
CA ARG A 285 -0.32 -15.52 -10.60
C ARG A 285 -0.83 -14.29 -11.34
N ASN A 286 -0.06 -13.22 -11.40
CA ASN A 286 -0.30 -12.11 -12.33
C ASN A 286 0.15 -12.53 -13.74
N PRO A 287 -0.77 -12.69 -14.71
CA PRO A 287 -0.44 -13.16 -16.06
C PRO A 287 0.40 -12.17 -16.88
N ALA A 288 0.44 -10.90 -16.47
CA ALA A 288 1.24 -9.87 -17.13
C ALA A 288 2.75 -9.98 -16.82
N GLN A 289 3.14 -10.75 -15.79
CA GLN A 289 4.54 -10.97 -15.46
C GLN A 289 5.22 -11.92 -16.43
N LEU A 290 6.47 -11.64 -16.76
CA LEU A 290 7.28 -12.50 -17.62
C LEU A 290 7.45 -13.88 -16.96
N LYS A 291 7.07 -14.93 -17.70
CA LYS A 291 7.20 -16.30 -17.22
C LYS A 291 8.67 -16.72 -17.24
N LYS A 292 9.20 -17.09 -16.10
CA LYS A 292 10.55 -17.64 -15.95
C LYS A 292 10.59 -18.68 -14.84
N SER A 293 11.51 -19.63 -14.94
CA SER A 293 11.82 -20.58 -13.87
C SER A 293 13.03 -20.05 -13.09
N VAL A 294 13.01 -20.21 -11.78
CA VAL A 294 14.13 -19.76 -10.93
C VAL A 294 14.73 -20.97 -10.24
N ARG A 295 16.02 -21.21 -10.49
CA ARG A 295 16.81 -22.26 -9.84
C ARG A 295 17.76 -21.64 -8.83
N SER A 296 17.69 -22.09 -7.59
CA SER A 296 18.63 -21.65 -6.58
C SER A 296 19.88 -22.54 -6.55
N THR A 297 21.01 -21.92 -6.28
CA THR A 297 22.23 -22.68 -5.92
C THR A 297 22.19 -23.21 -4.49
N ARG A 298 21.24 -22.73 -3.67
CA ARG A 298 21.05 -23.19 -2.29
C ARG A 298 19.95 -24.25 -2.27
N PRO A 299 20.17 -25.41 -1.63
CA PRO A 299 19.14 -26.46 -1.55
C PRO A 299 17.89 -25.97 -0.83
N ALA A 300 16.78 -26.63 -1.06
CA ALA A 300 15.52 -26.37 -0.36
C ALA A 300 15.72 -26.62 1.17
N ILE A 301 15.20 -25.70 1.97
CA ILE A 301 15.12 -25.86 3.42
C ILE A 301 13.64 -26.06 3.75
N SER A 302 13.29 -27.25 4.19
CA SER A 302 11.89 -27.58 4.56
C SER A 302 11.38 -26.62 5.64
N LYS A 303 10.14 -26.20 5.54
CA LYS A 303 9.50 -25.27 6.49
C LYS A 303 10.23 -23.93 6.63
N SER A 304 10.93 -23.48 5.59
CA SER A 304 11.60 -22.18 5.61
C SER A 304 10.66 -20.99 5.55
N ILE A 305 9.37 -21.18 5.22
CA ILE A 305 8.31 -20.18 5.31
C ILE A 305 7.44 -20.49 6.51
N ARG A 306 7.41 -19.59 7.48
CA ARG A 306 6.73 -19.75 8.77
C ARG A 306 5.74 -18.64 8.98
N VAL A 307 4.52 -18.99 9.34
CA VAL A 307 3.44 -18.05 9.69
C VAL A 307 3.26 -18.04 11.20
N VAL A 308 3.34 -16.84 11.78
CA VAL A 308 3.22 -16.62 13.23
C VAL A 308 2.00 -15.74 13.49
N PRO A 309 0.84 -16.34 13.83
CA PRO A 309 -0.35 -15.59 14.16
C PRO A 309 -0.21 -14.90 15.52
N VAL A 310 -0.42 -13.59 15.55
CA VAL A 310 -0.41 -12.77 16.76
C VAL A 310 -1.85 -12.41 17.13
N LYS A 311 -2.25 -12.72 18.36
CA LYS A 311 -3.60 -12.44 18.83
C LYS A 311 -3.77 -10.95 19.15
N PRO A 312 -4.86 -10.31 18.70
CA PRO A 312 -5.15 -8.95 19.09
C PRO A 312 -5.51 -8.86 20.59
N VAL A 313 -5.10 -7.78 21.24
CA VAL A 313 -5.49 -7.41 22.58
C VAL A 313 -6.37 -6.16 22.48
N ARG A 314 -7.60 -6.23 22.97
CA ARG A 314 -8.60 -5.13 22.83
C ARG A 314 -8.75 -4.62 21.39
N GLY A 315 -8.75 -5.55 20.43
CA GLY A 315 -8.91 -5.26 19.00
C GLY A 315 -7.66 -4.70 18.29
N LYS A 316 -6.55 -4.52 18.99
CA LYS A 316 -5.28 -4.06 18.41
C LYS A 316 -4.22 -5.16 18.48
N VAL A 317 -3.39 -5.27 17.46
CA VAL A 317 -2.23 -6.17 17.45
C VAL A 317 -0.98 -5.36 17.72
N ASP A 318 -0.23 -5.76 18.76
CA ASP A 318 1.12 -5.26 18.99
C ASP A 318 2.11 -6.31 18.50
N TYR A 319 2.79 -5.99 17.42
CA TYR A 319 3.79 -6.87 16.83
C TYR A 319 5.18 -6.75 17.47
N GLY A 320 5.45 -5.73 18.28
CA GLY A 320 6.75 -5.49 18.91
C GLY A 320 7.21 -6.64 19.79
N PRO A 321 6.42 -7.08 20.78
CA PRO A 321 6.76 -8.22 21.62
C PRO A 321 6.89 -9.53 20.83
N ALA A 322 5.99 -9.78 19.88
CA ALA A 322 6.03 -10.99 19.05
C ALA A 322 7.28 -11.05 18.18
N CYS A 323 7.64 -9.93 17.53
CA CYS A 323 8.84 -9.81 16.73
C CYS A 323 10.10 -10.06 17.58
N ARG A 324 10.17 -9.41 18.75
CA ARG A 324 11.28 -9.59 19.69
C ARG A 324 11.44 -11.04 20.10
N GLN A 325 10.38 -11.72 20.47
CA GLN A 325 10.42 -13.12 20.88
C GLN A 325 10.87 -14.06 19.75
N VAL A 326 10.45 -13.80 18.51
CA VAL A 326 10.94 -14.54 17.34
C VAL A 326 12.44 -14.34 17.16
N LEU A 327 12.94 -13.10 17.30
CA LEU A 327 14.37 -12.80 17.19
C LEU A 327 15.19 -13.44 18.35
N GLU A 328 14.72 -13.36 19.59
CA GLU A 328 15.35 -13.99 20.76
C GLU A 328 15.44 -15.50 20.59
N ARG A 329 14.41 -16.12 20.05
CA ARG A 329 14.38 -17.55 19.76
C ARG A 329 15.37 -17.93 18.66
N LEU A 330 15.48 -17.10 17.61
CA LEU A 330 16.51 -17.29 16.57
C LEU A 330 17.91 -17.13 17.13
N ASP A 331 18.16 -16.11 17.95
CA ASP A 331 19.44 -15.85 18.57
C ASP A 331 19.86 -17.02 19.49
N GLY A 332 18.94 -17.50 20.32
CA GLY A 332 19.17 -18.66 21.21
C GLY A 332 19.44 -19.96 20.44
N PHE A 333 18.69 -20.21 19.35
CA PHE A 333 18.94 -21.35 18.47
C PHE A 333 20.35 -21.30 17.86
N LEU A 334 20.77 -20.12 17.40
CA LEU A 334 22.10 -19.90 16.84
C LEU A 334 23.19 -20.05 17.91
N GLY A 335 22.96 -19.61 19.14
CA GLY A 335 23.83 -19.83 20.29
C GLY A 335 24.08 -21.31 20.58
N GLY A 336 23.02 -22.13 20.51
CA GLY A 336 23.12 -23.58 20.66
C GLY A 336 23.96 -24.26 19.59
N ILE A 337 23.90 -23.78 18.33
CA ILE A 337 24.71 -24.29 17.24
C ILE A 337 26.14 -23.71 17.28
N ALA A 338 26.29 -22.45 17.69
CA ALA A 338 27.57 -21.74 17.72
C ALA A 338 28.58 -22.41 18.67
N GLY A 339 28.13 -23.10 19.73
CA GLY A 339 28.98 -23.94 20.58
C GLY A 339 29.68 -25.09 19.87
N GLN A 340 29.19 -25.47 18.68
CA GLN A 340 29.77 -26.53 17.84
C GLN A 340 30.76 -25.98 16.80
N TRP A 341 30.90 -24.66 16.65
CA TRP A 341 31.82 -24.06 15.68
C TRP A 341 33.23 -23.94 16.26
N ARG A 342 34.19 -24.46 15.52
CA ARG A 342 35.60 -24.54 15.95
C ARG A 342 36.44 -23.25 15.76
N THR A 343 35.82 -22.14 15.34
CA THR A 343 36.55 -20.90 15.04
C THR A 343 36.16 -19.78 16.02
N ASP A 344 37.16 -19.01 16.46
CA ASP A 344 36.99 -17.88 17.39
C ASP A 344 36.20 -16.71 16.81
N ALA A 345 36.13 -16.59 15.49
CA ALA A 345 35.33 -15.62 14.78
C ALA A 345 34.00 -16.26 14.34
N LYS A 346 32.94 -16.08 15.16
CA LYS A 346 31.57 -16.49 14.81
C LYS A 346 30.90 -15.37 14.04
N PRO A 347 30.70 -15.47 12.71
CA PRO A 347 29.99 -14.44 11.98
C PRO A 347 28.54 -14.41 12.50
N LYS A 348 28.03 -13.22 12.82
CA LYS A 348 26.61 -13.03 13.12
C LYS A 348 25.80 -13.31 11.86
N LEU A 349 24.69 -14.02 12.03
CA LEU A 349 23.71 -14.13 10.94
C LEU A 349 22.89 -12.85 10.87
N LYS A 350 22.48 -12.48 9.66
CA LYS A 350 21.73 -11.26 9.41
C LYS A 350 20.22 -11.55 9.43
N ALA A 351 19.45 -10.70 10.12
CA ALA A 351 18.00 -10.71 10.09
C ALA A 351 17.48 -9.34 9.66
N LEU A 352 16.55 -9.32 8.70
CA LEU A 352 15.80 -8.12 8.31
C LEU A 352 14.41 -8.18 8.90
N VAL A 353 14.02 -7.13 9.63
CA VAL A 353 12.64 -6.91 10.06
C VAL A 353 12.00 -5.91 9.11
N LEU A 354 10.94 -6.34 8.44
CA LEU A 354 10.37 -5.62 7.32
C LEU A 354 8.88 -5.34 7.54
N TRP A 355 8.42 -4.13 7.20
CA TRP A 355 7.03 -3.70 7.30
C TRP A 355 6.56 -2.93 6.07
N ARG A 356 5.23 -2.86 5.89
CA ARG A 356 4.64 -2.14 4.76
C ARG A 356 4.66 -0.62 4.98
N TYR A 357 4.33 -0.14 6.16
CA TYR A 357 4.20 1.27 6.51
C TYR A 357 5.08 1.64 7.70
N ASN A 358 5.66 2.85 7.69
CA ASN A 358 6.65 3.28 8.69
C ASN A 358 6.13 3.31 10.13
N TYR A 359 4.83 3.49 10.35
CA TYR A 359 4.23 3.44 11.69
C TYR A 359 4.16 1.99 12.27
N LEU A 360 4.44 0.98 11.46
CA LEU A 360 4.50 -0.43 11.89
C LEU A 360 5.89 -0.84 12.37
N ASP A 361 6.82 0.10 12.53
CA ASP A 361 8.15 -0.18 13.10
C ASP A 361 8.00 -0.80 14.50
N PRO A 362 8.31 -2.10 14.69
CA PRO A 362 8.09 -2.78 15.97
C PRO A 362 9.09 -2.36 17.05
N PHE A 363 10.06 -1.54 16.71
CA PHE A 363 11.14 -1.11 17.59
C PHE A 363 11.13 0.39 17.88
N GLU A 364 10.25 1.16 17.25
CA GLU A 364 10.22 2.62 17.36
C GLU A 364 11.62 3.25 17.17
N GLY A 365 12.37 2.71 16.22
CA GLY A 365 13.74 3.15 15.90
C GLY A 365 14.84 2.61 16.83
N ARG A 366 14.51 1.77 17.84
CA ARG A 366 15.48 1.23 18.81
C ARG A 366 15.62 -0.29 18.70
N ILE A 367 16.41 -0.75 17.74
CA ILE A 367 16.63 -2.18 17.52
C ILE A 367 17.39 -2.79 18.70
N PRO A 368 16.87 -3.88 19.31
CA PRO A 368 17.58 -4.61 20.38
C PRO A 368 18.90 -5.19 19.88
N LYS A 369 19.87 -5.32 20.78
CA LYS A 369 21.13 -6.01 20.49
C LYS A 369 20.99 -7.50 20.77
N PHE A 370 21.49 -8.32 19.84
CA PHE A 370 21.56 -9.77 19.93
C PHE A 370 23.00 -10.25 19.89
N GLU A 371 23.27 -11.42 20.47
CA GLU A 371 24.62 -11.97 20.54
C GLU A 371 25.04 -12.59 19.19
N HIS A 372 24.14 -13.34 18.55
CA HIS A 372 24.40 -14.11 17.35
C HIS A 372 23.68 -13.58 16.10
N LEU A 373 22.83 -12.53 16.26
CA LEU A 373 22.13 -11.88 15.17
C LEU A 373 22.58 -10.44 14.98
N GLU A 374 22.74 -10.04 13.73
CA GLU A 374 22.76 -8.65 13.29
C GLU A 374 21.38 -8.32 12.73
N VAL A 375 20.65 -7.41 13.38
CA VAL A 375 19.27 -7.06 13.01
C VAL A 375 19.22 -5.69 12.39
N GLU A 376 18.65 -5.60 11.20
CA GLU A 376 18.32 -4.36 10.51
C GLU A 376 16.80 -4.29 10.27
N ALA A 377 16.25 -3.09 10.19
CA ALA A 377 14.82 -2.87 10.15
C ALA A 377 14.45 -1.80 9.10
N PHE A 378 13.55 -2.15 8.15
CA PHE A 378 13.21 -1.30 7.01
C PHE A 378 11.76 -1.51 6.55
N SER A 379 11.26 -0.55 5.76
CA SER A 379 10.05 -0.80 4.99
C SER A 379 10.32 -1.79 3.84
N PHE A 380 9.29 -2.48 3.34
CA PHE A 380 9.41 -3.41 2.20
C PHE A 380 10.11 -2.77 0.98
N HIS A 381 9.80 -1.51 0.68
CA HIS A 381 10.43 -0.79 -0.43
C HIS A 381 11.94 -0.60 -0.22
N ARG A 382 12.34 -0.23 1.00
CA ARG A 382 13.76 -0.02 1.33
C ARG A 382 14.57 -1.31 1.38
N ALA A 383 13.89 -2.46 1.51
CA ALA A 383 14.54 -3.75 1.51
C ALA A 383 14.96 -4.21 0.10
N LYS A 384 14.53 -3.55 -0.97
CA LYS A 384 15.00 -3.86 -2.33
C LYS A 384 16.52 -3.72 -2.41
N GLY A 385 17.17 -4.69 -3.01
CA GLY A 385 18.65 -4.76 -3.08
C GLY A 385 19.32 -5.37 -1.85
N LEU A 386 18.65 -5.42 -0.69
CA LEU A 386 19.20 -6.05 0.52
C LEU A 386 19.03 -7.57 0.51
N GLU A 387 19.81 -8.24 1.36
CA GLU A 387 19.68 -9.67 1.63
C GLU A 387 20.09 -10.00 3.06
N ALA A 388 19.54 -11.08 3.60
CA ALA A 388 19.80 -11.56 4.94
C ALA A 388 19.64 -13.09 5.03
N ASP A 389 20.03 -13.68 6.17
CA ASP A 389 19.75 -15.08 6.44
C ASP A 389 18.28 -15.32 6.76
N TYR A 390 17.68 -14.40 7.53
CA TYR A 390 16.26 -14.46 7.91
C TYR A 390 15.54 -13.14 7.63
N THR A 391 14.26 -13.21 7.29
CA THR A 391 13.39 -12.05 7.27
C THR A 391 12.18 -12.27 8.17
N ILE A 392 11.78 -11.21 8.87
CA ILE A 392 10.56 -11.16 9.67
C ILE A 392 9.66 -10.07 9.06
N LEU A 393 8.56 -10.47 8.46
CA LEU A 393 7.60 -9.57 7.85
C LEU A 393 6.49 -9.25 8.86
N ILE A 394 6.33 -7.98 9.17
CA ILE A 394 5.40 -7.48 10.18
C ILE A 394 4.07 -7.14 9.54
N ASP A 395 2.99 -7.52 10.20
CA ASP A 395 1.59 -7.23 9.84
C ASP A 395 1.22 -7.69 8.42
N VAL A 396 1.50 -8.97 8.14
CA VAL A 396 1.00 -9.61 6.91
C VAL A 396 -0.46 -10.00 7.12
N SER A 397 -1.34 -9.00 7.19
CA SER A 397 -2.75 -9.14 7.56
C SER A 397 -3.67 -8.47 6.53
N GLU A 398 -4.96 -8.84 6.51
CA GLU A 398 -5.99 -8.13 5.76
C GLU A 398 -6.28 -6.76 6.39
N GLY A 399 -6.68 -5.79 5.57
CA GLY A 399 -7.06 -4.45 5.99
C GLY A 399 -6.67 -3.40 4.97
N ASP A 400 -7.11 -2.15 5.19
CA ASP A 400 -6.79 -1.06 4.27
C ASP A 400 -5.28 -0.80 4.25
N TYR A 401 -4.63 -0.87 5.39
CA TYR A 401 -3.18 -0.75 5.57
C TYR A 401 -2.47 -2.11 5.67
N GLY A 402 -3.14 -3.18 5.25
CA GLY A 402 -2.62 -4.55 5.32
C GLY A 402 -1.63 -4.90 4.21
N VAL A 403 -1.43 -6.19 4.01
CA VAL A 403 -0.65 -6.77 2.90
C VAL A 403 -1.54 -7.82 2.20
N PRO A 404 -2.07 -7.55 1.00
CA PRO A 404 -1.89 -6.32 0.21
C PRO A 404 -2.60 -5.11 0.82
N SER A 405 -2.03 -3.93 0.62
CA SER A 405 -2.70 -2.68 0.93
C SER A 405 -3.91 -2.48 0.00
N ARG A 406 -5.02 -1.98 0.58
CA ARG A 406 -6.20 -1.58 -0.18
C ARG A 406 -6.25 -0.07 -0.42
N ILE A 407 -5.25 0.66 0.07
CA ILE A 407 -5.18 2.10 -0.16
C ILE A 407 -4.80 2.32 -1.62
N GLU A 408 -5.70 2.95 -2.33
CA GLU A 408 -5.49 3.40 -3.69
C GLU A 408 -4.87 4.79 -3.70
N ASP A 409 -4.11 5.08 -4.74
CA ASP A 409 -3.60 6.43 -4.99
C ASP A 409 -4.78 7.37 -5.28
N ASP A 410 -4.63 8.67 -4.96
CA ASP A 410 -5.60 9.67 -5.42
C ASP A 410 -5.67 9.63 -6.95
N GLU A 411 -6.88 9.53 -7.49
CA GLU A 411 -7.12 9.43 -8.94
C GLU A 411 -6.42 10.56 -9.73
N LEU A 412 -6.27 11.74 -9.13
CA LEU A 412 -5.57 12.88 -9.73
C LEU A 412 -4.08 12.61 -10.01
N LEU A 413 -3.46 11.66 -9.32
CA LEU A 413 -2.08 11.24 -9.62
C LEU A 413 -1.97 10.57 -10.98
N HIS A 414 -3.03 9.93 -11.48
CA HIS A 414 -3.03 9.32 -12.81
C HIS A 414 -2.87 10.34 -13.96
N LEU A 415 -3.02 11.63 -13.67
CA LEU A 415 -2.65 12.68 -14.63
C LEU A 415 -1.15 12.70 -14.94
N VAL A 416 -0.30 12.22 -14.02
CA VAL A 416 1.16 12.40 -14.09
C VAL A 416 1.95 11.11 -13.95
N ILE A 417 1.41 10.06 -13.33
CA ILE A 417 2.04 8.74 -13.21
C ILE A 417 1.39 7.74 -14.16
N PRO A 418 2.07 6.62 -14.50
CA PRO A 418 1.46 5.55 -15.27
C PRO A 418 0.19 5.00 -14.61
N GLU A 419 -0.78 4.60 -15.44
CA GLU A 419 -1.99 3.95 -14.94
C GLU A 419 -1.65 2.67 -14.17
N PRO A 420 -2.45 2.33 -13.14
CA PRO A 420 -2.29 1.07 -12.44
C PRO A 420 -2.57 -0.11 -13.38
N GLU A 421 -1.90 -1.21 -13.11
CA GLU A 421 -2.14 -2.46 -13.84
C GLU A 421 -3.55 -2.98 -13.56
N THR A 422 -4.16 -3.62 -14.55
CA THR A 422 -5.52 -4.18 -14.43
C THR A 422 -5.61 -5.39 -13.50
N PHE A 423 -4.49 -6.08 -13.24
CA PHE A 423 -4.46 -7.20 -12.30
C PHE A 423 -4.52 -6.67 -10.85
N PRO A 424 -5.47 -7.15 -10.03
CA PRO A 424 -5.64 -6.64 -8.67
C PRO A 424 -4.36 -6.76 -7.84
N TYR A 425 -3.97 -5.66 -7.19
CA TYR A 425 -2.80 -5.61 -6.32
C TYR A 425 -1.48 -6.03 -7.00
N ALA A 426 -1.32 -5.77 -8.31
CA ALA A 426 -0.14 -6.20 -9.07
C ALA A 426 1.17 -5.71 -8.45
N GLU A 427 1.26 -4.42 -8.11
CA GLU A 427 2.46 -3.84 -7.48
C GLU A 427 2.67 -4.36 -6.05
N GLU A 428 1.60 -4.48 -5.25
CA GLU A 428 1.66 -5.06 -3.90
C GLU A 428 2.13 -6.52 -3.92
N ARG A 429 1.73 -7.28 -4.95
CA ARG A 429 2.20 -8.66 -5.15
C ARG A 429 3.71 -8.71 -5.40
N ARG A 430 4.23 -7.83 -6.25
CA ARG A 430 5.69 -7.73 -6.48
C ARG A 430 6.42 -7.24 -5.24
N LEU A 431 5.85 -6.29 -4.52
CA LEU A 431 6.41 -5.79 -3.27
C LEU A 431 6.54 -6.91 -2.22
N PHE A 432 5.51 -7.74 -2.10
CA PHE A 432 5.55 -8.89 -1.21
C PHE A 432 6.52 -9.97 -1.69
N TYR A 433 6.62 -10.22 -3.01
CA TYR A 433 7.64 -11.08 -3.60
C TYR A 433 9.06 -10.59 -3.26
N VAL A 434 9.30 -9.28 -3.37
CA VAL A 434 10.59 -8.68 -2.98
C VAL A 434 10.88 -8.97 -1.51
N ALA A 435 9.94 -8.75 -0.61
CA ALA A 435 10.13 -9.00 0.82
C ALA A 435 10.41 -10.49 1.14
N LEU A 436 9.67 -11.41 0.50
CA LEU A 436 9.86 -12.86 0.66
C LEU A 436 11.27 -13.31 0.23
N THR A 437 11.75 -12.78 -0.89
CA THR A 437 13.01 -13.22 -1.51
C THR A 437 14.26 -12.55 -0.94
N ARG A 438 14.12 -11.76 0.13
CA ARG A 438 15.32 -11.19 0.83
C ARG A 438 16.02 -12.21 1.73
N ALA A 439 15.36 -13.30 2.11
CA ALA A 439 15.88 -14.31 3.01
C ALA A 439 16.60 -15.45 2.29
N SER A 440 17.77 -15.83 2.79
CA SER A 440 18.48 -17.00 2.30
C SER A 440 18.05 -18.30 2.99
N ARG A 441 17.70 -18.24 4.28
CA ARG A 441 17.41 -19.42 5.12
C ARG A 441 15.94 -19.53 5.50
N GLY A 442 15.29 -18.44 5.90
CA GLY A 442 13.89 -18.53 6.35
C GLY A 442 13.17 -17.20 6.45
N VAL A 443 11.86 -17.26 6.27
CA VAL A 443 10.93 -16.13 6.34
C VAL A 443 9.92 -16.38 7.44
N PHE A 444 9.69 -15.39 8.30
CA PHE A 444 8.63 -15.37 9.32
C PHE A 444 7.59 -14.33 8.93
N LEU A 445 6.35 -14.74 8.82
CA LEU A 445 5.22 -13.88 8.49
C LEU A 445 4.39 -13.67 9.75
N LEU A 446 4.52 -12.52 10.40
CA LEU A 446 3.70 -12.14 11.55
C LEU A 446 2.38 -11.58 11.03
N THR A 447 1.27 -12.17 11.43
CA THR A 447 -0.07 -11.82 10.97
C THR A 447 -1.05 -11.69 12.13
N ASN A 448 -2.07 -10.86 11.97
CA ASN A 448 -3.19 -10.82 12.89
C ASN A 448 -3.95 -12.17 12.84
N ALA A 449 -4.07 -12.83 13.97
CA ALA A 449 -4.73 -14.14 14.06
C ALA A 449 -6.20 -14.13 13.61
N ASP A 450 -6.87 -12.97 13.67
CA ASP A 450 -8.27 -12.80 13.28
C ASP A 450 -8.44 -12.27 11.86
N GLN A 451 -7.37 -11.74 11.24
CA GLN A 451 -7.39 -11.10 9.93
C GLN A 451 -6.17 -11.51 9.08
N GLN A 452 -5.96 -12.81 8.93
CA GLN A 452 -4.85 -13.33 8.12
C GLN A 452 -4.93 -12.83 6.67
N SER A 453 -3.77 -12.43 6.11
CA SER A 453 -3.68 -11.98 4.72
C SER A 453 -4.05 -13.07 3.72
N ARG A 454 -4.78 -12.70 2.66
CA ARG A 454 -5.00 -13.56 1.48
C ARG A 454 -3.70 -14.02 0.83
N TYR A 455 -2.61 -13.27 0.97
CA TYR A 455 -1.30 -13.67 0.44
C TYR A 455 -0.71 -14.86 1.20
N ILE A 456 -0.95 -14.95 2.53
CA ILE A 456 -0.59 -16.14 3.30
C ILE A 456 -1.39 -17.36 2.81
N ASP A 457 -2.67 -17.15 2.50
CA ASP A 457 -3.51 -18.22 1.96
C ASP A 457 -3.00 -18.74 0.61
N GLU A 458 -2.64 -17.80 -0.26
CA GLU A 458 -2.06 -18.14 -1.56
C GLU A 458 -0.71 -18.88 -1.41
N LEU A 459 0.14 -18.46 -0.47
CA LEU A 459 1.39 -19.15 -0.19
C LEU A 459 1.14 -20.57 0.33
N ALA A 460 0.14 -20.74 1.21
CA ALA A 460 -0.22 -22.05 1.73
C ALA A 460 -0.76 -22.99 0.64
N ASP A 461 -1.56 -22.47 -0.29
CA ASP A 461 -2.03 -23.24 -1.45
C ASP A 461 -0.86 -23.68 -2.35
N ILE A 462 0.14 -22.81 -2.53
CA ILE A 462 1.31 -23.08 -3.38
C ILE A 462 2.29 -24.04 -2.71
N ALA A 463 2.57 -23.83 -1.42
CA ALA A 463 3.59 -24.55 -0.66
C ALA A 463 3.06 -25.84 -0.02
N GLY A 464 1.75 -25.94 0.18
CA GLY A 464 1.13 -27.09 0.83
C GLY A 464 1.75 -27.34 2.22
N ASN A 465 2.18 -28.57 2.45
CA ASN A 465 2.80 -28.96 3.72
C ASN A 465 4.16 -28.31 4.00
N GLU A 466 4.77 -27.59 3.06
CA GLU A 466 6.05 -26.91 3.24
C GLU A 466 5.92 -25.55 3.93
N ILE A 467 4.71 -24.98 4.07
CA ILE A 467 4.47 -23.84 4.95
C ILE A 467 4.24 -24.36 6.39
N ARG A 468 4.72 -23.60 7.38
CA ARG A 468 4.56 -23.96 8.79
C ARG A 468 3.84 -22.84 9.54
N PHE A 469 2.75 -23.19 10.18
CA PHE A 469 2.11 -22.34 11.18
C PHE A 469 2.71 -22.65 12.56
N GLU A 470 3.15 -21.64 13.30
CA GLU A 470 3.73 -21.80 14.61
C GLU A 470 3.31 -20.66 15.56
N GLY A 471 3.27 -20.97 16.86
CA GLY A 471 3.10 -19.95 17.89
C GLY A 471 4.33 -19.03 18.00
N ILE A 472 4.19 -17.92 18.71
CA ILE A 472 5.31 -17.00 18.99
C ILE A 472 6.46 -17.74 19.71
N ASP A 473 6.12 -18.76 20.51
CA ASP A 473 7.05 -19.68 21.19
C ASP A 473 7.75 -20.68 20.25
N GLY A 474 7.34 -20.75 18.99
CA GLY A 474 7.88 -21.66 17.97
C GLY A 474 7.26 -23.04 17.98
N GLN A 475 6.28 -23.32 18.82
CA GLN A 475 5.56 -24.57 18.75
C GLN A 475 4.69 -24.64 17.49
N ALA A 476 4.75 -25.78 16.79
CA ALA A 476 3.95 -25.97 15.59
C ALA A 476 2.45 -25.95 15.94
N LEU A 477 1.69 -25.14 15.22
CA LEU A 477 0.23 -25.18 15.28
C LEU A 477 -0.28 -26.27 14.35
N PRO A 478 -1.25 -27.10 14.78
CA PRO A 478 -1.76 -28.19 13.97
C PRO A 478 -2.43 -27.62 12.71
N PRO A 479 -2.00 -28.02 11.49
CA PRO A 479 -2.61 -27.52 10.27
C PRO A 479 -4.08 -27.98 10.16
N CYS A 480 -4.91 -27.20 9.51
CA CYS A 480 -6.27 -27.61 9.20
C CYS A 480 -6.25 -28.70 8.12
N PRO A 481 -6.82 -29.89 8.37
CA PRO A 481 -6.77 -30.99 7.41
C PRO A 481 -7.63 -30.76 6.17
N LYS A 482 -8.52 -29.74 6.18
CA LYS A 482 -9.43 -29.44 5.07
C LYS A 482 -8.90 -28.38 4.11
N CYS A 483 -8.32 -27.28 4.61
CA CYS A 483 -7.96 -26.14 3.76
C CYS A 483 -6.45 -25.92 3.64
N SER A 484 -5.61 -26.57 4.42
CA SER A 484 -4.14 -26.42 4.48
C SER A 484 -3.63 -24.98 4.68
N ALA A 485 -4.47 -23.98 4.42
CA ALA A 485 -4.16 -22.54 4.54
C ALA A 485 -4.45 -21.97 5.94
N GLY A 486 -4.98 -22.78 6.85
CA GLY A 486 -5.26 -22.43 8.24
C GLY A 486 -4.72 -23.47 9.20
N TYR A 487 -4.86 -23.18 10.47
CA TYR A 487 -4.49 -24.07 11.58
C TYR A 487 -5.68 -24.27 12.51
N MET A 488 -5.62 -25.31 13.33
CA MET A 488 -6.70 -25.64 14.26
C MET A 488 -6.54 -24.84 15.56
N VAL A 489 -7.59 -24.15 15.97
CA VAL A 489 -7.65 -23.34 17.20
C VAL A 489 -8.81 -23.79 18.08
N VAL A 490 -8.66 -23.65 19.40
CA VAL A 490 -9.74 -23.91 20.35
C VAL A 490 -10.78 -22.78 20.22
N ARG A 491 -12.02 -23.16 19.91
CA ARG A 491 -13.18 -22.27 19.85
C ARG A 491 -14.23 -22.72 20.86
N ARG A 492 -15.10 -21.80 21.27
CA ARG A 492 -16.25 -22.10 22.13
C ARG A 492 -17.56 -21.96 21.35
N SER A 493 -18.42 -22.95 21.45
CA SER A 493 -19.77 -22.91 20.87
C SER A 493 -20.68 -21.97 21.70
N LYS A 494 -21.83 -21.59 21.13
CA LYS A 494 -22.88 -20.85 21.87
C LYS A 494 -23.31 -21.57 23.15
N LYS A 495 -23.22 -22.91 23.18
CA LYS A 495 -23.50 -23.77 24.37
C LYS A 495 -22.29 -23.93 25.30
N ARG A 496 -21.25 -23.08 25.16
CA ARG A 496 -20.00 -23.09 25.96
C ARG A 496 -19.14 -24.35 25.84
N ALA A 497 -19.47 -25.30 24.97
CA ALA A 497 -18.61 -26.46 24.73
C ALA A 497 -17.40 -26.02 23.86
N SER A 498 -16.20 -26.44 24.28
CA SER A 498 -14.97 -26.19 23.54
C SER A 498 -14.75 -27.23 22.44
N PHE A 499 -14.28 -26.82 21.30
CA PHE A 499 -13.96 -27.66 20.13
C PHE A 499 -12.77 -27.06 19.36
N MET A 500 -12.12 -27.87 18.53
CA MET A 500 -11.14 -27.35 17.58
C MET A 500 -11.85 -26.85 16.31
N GLY A 501 -11.60 -25.64 15.90
CA GLY A 501 -12.11 -25.06 14.66
C GLY A 501 -10.98 -24.50 13.80
N CYS A 502 -11.16 -24.46 12.50
CA CYS A 502 -10.18 -23.83 11.62
C CYS A 502 -10.05 -22.33 11.93
N SER A 503 -8.82 -21.80 11.91
CA SER A 503 -8.53 -20.37 12.08
C SER A 503 -9.20 -19.53 10.98
N ARG A 504 -9.41 -20.10 9.79
CA ARG A 504 -10.01 -19.49 8.60
C ARG A 504 -11.55 -19.51 8.56
N TYR A 505 -12.24 -19.67 9.70
CA TYR A 505 -13.69 -19.50 9.71
C TYR A 505 -14.05 -18.03 9.45
N PRO A 506 -15.03 -17.71 8.57
CA PRO A 506 -16.05 -18.60 7.95
C PRO A 506 -15.67 -19.28 6.63
N GLU A 507 -14.53 -18.97 6.01
CA GLU A 507 -14.13 -19.54 4.70
C GLU A 507 -13.92 -21.06 4.79
N CYS A 508 -13.33 -21.53 5.90
CA CYS A 508 -13.22 -22.94 6.21
C CYS A 508 -13.99 -23.29 7.47
N LYS A 509 -15.03 -24.11 7.32
CA LYS A 509 -15.92 -24.53 8.42
C LYS A 509 -15.49 -25.84 9.07
N HIS A 510 -14.23 -26.29 8.90
CA HIS A 510 -13.76 -27.52 9.48
C HIS A 510 -13.70 -27.44 11.01
N THR A 511 -14.22 -28.46 11.69
CA THR A 511 -14.19 -28.61 13.13
C THR A 511 -13.82 -30.03 13.52
N SER A 512 -13.20 -30.21 14.69
CA SER A 512 -12.92 -31.51 15.30
C SER A 512 -13.06 -31.42 16.82
N SER A 513 -13.14 -32.56 17.49
CA SER A 513 -13.09 -32.63 18.94
C SER A 513 -11.75 -32.18 19.49
N LEU A 514 -11.72 -31.71 20.74
CA LEU A 514 -10.45 -31.44 21.43
C LEU A 514 -9.60 -32.73 21.51
N PRO A 515 -8.27 -32.63 21.36
CA PRO A 515 -7.39 -33.76 21.65
C PRO A 515 -7.67 -34.25 23.05
N ARG A 516 -7.82 -35.57 23.21
CA ARG A 516 -7.89 -36.16 24.54
C ARG A 516 -6.53 -35.94 25.19
N THR A 517 -6.48 -35.17 26.26
CA THR A 517 -5.31 -35.10 27.15
C THR A 517 -5.16 -36.48 27.78
N GLY A 518 -4.17 -37.25 27.29
CA GLY A 518 -3.74 -38.50 27.88
C GLY A 518 -3.06 -38.26 29.21
#